data_5b88de3f507af1210a088aea25184a9e
#
_entry.id   5b88de3f507af1210a088aea25184a9e
#
_cell.length_a   1.000
_cell.length_b   1.000
_cell.length_c   1.000
_cell.angle_alpha   90.00
_cell.angle_beta   90.00
_cell.angle_gamma   90.00
#
_symmetry.space_group_name_H-M   'P 1'
#
loop_
_entity.id
_entity.type
_entity.pdbx_description
1 polymer ?
#
loop_
_entity_poly.entity_id
_entity_poly.type
_entity_poly.pdbx_seq_one_letter_code
_entity_poly.pdbx_strand_id
1 'polypeptide(L)'
;MNIIVSQEIASVCPTFVGAAVEAQVVNTPYSEALWEEIHMLEERFRQELTTESLKDLPGIAATRRVYKACGKDPSRYRPASEQLIRRMLQGKELYQIDTLVDLVNLASIAFGYSIGGFDADKFVGDTLTLGVGREGEPYEGIGRGMLNIAGLPVYRDALGGVGTPTSDHERTKMTLATTHLVVLINGYDGDEGRVAANARFIQDLLRKYAKSDGGTVTLYHFPS
;
A
#
# COMPACT_ATOMS: atom_id res chain seq x y z
N MET A 1 -11.71 6.15 -10.97
CA MET A 1 -11.80 4.74 -10.52
C MET A 1 -12.86 4.62 -9.44
N ASN A 2 -13.82 3.69 -9.58
CA ASN A 2 -14.79 3.39 -8.53
C ASN A 2 -14.23 2.33 -7.59
N ILE A 3 -14.39 2.52 -6.25
CA ILE A 3 -13.88 1.57 -5.25
C ILE A 3 -15.01 1.19 -4.32
N ILE A 4 -15.25 -0.11 -4.19
CA ILE A 4 -16.29 -0.68 -3.35
C ILE A 4 -15.65 -1.44 -2.20
N VAL A 5 -16.05 -1.14 -0.96
CA VAL A 5 -15.66 -1.92 0.22
C VAL A 5 -16.75 -2.97 0.48
N SER A 6 -16.38 -4.24 0.51
CA SER A 6 -17.33 -5.34 0.67
C SER A 6 -17.82 -5.49 2.11
N GLN A 7 -18.96 -6.18 2.26
CA GLN A 7 -19.49 -6.57 3.56
C GLN A 7 -18.52 -7.47 4.36
N GLU A 8 -17.69 -8.25 3.67
CA GLU A 8 -16.68 -9.09 4.33
C GLU A 8 -15.70 -8.24 5.12
N ILE A 9 -15.21 -7.13 4.51
CA ILE A 9 -14.31 -6.17 5.19
C ILE A 9 -15.04 -5.44 6.30
N ALA A 10 -16.26 -4.94 6.04
CA ALA A 10 -17.07 -4.24 7.06
C ALA A 10 -17.34 -5.10 8.29
N SER A 11 -17.48 -6.42 8.11
CA SER A 11 -17.73 -7.36 9.20
C SER A 11 -16.53 -7.52 10.15
N VAL A 12 -15.31 -7.41 9.63
CA VAL A 12 -14.07 -7.55 10.42
C VAL A 12 -13.43 -6.21 10.80
N CYS A 13 -13.75 -5.16 10.07
CA CYS A 13 -13.24 -3.80 10.29
C CYS A 13 -14.28 -2.75 9.85
N PRO A 14 -15.33 -2.52 10.66
CA PRO A 14 -16.40 -1.56 10.32
C PRO A 14 -15.90 -0.11 10.23
N THR A 15 -14.75 0.19 10.82
CA THR A 15 -14.15 1.52 10.82
C THR A 15 -13.16 1.73 9.68
N PHE A 16 -12.98 0.76 8.78
CA PHE A 16 -12.06 0.88 7.66
C PHE A 16 -12.30 2.17 6.87
N VAL A 17 -11.24 2.89 6.61
CA VAL A 17 -11.20 4.00 5.66
C VAL A 17 -10.02 3.86 4.72
N GLY A 18 -10.25 3.99 3.43
CA GLY A 18 -9.21 4.00 2.43
C GLY A 18 -9.14 5.34 1.70
N ALA A 19 -8.02 5.58 1.04
CA ALA A 19 -7.86 6.68 0.11
C ALA A 19 -7.23 6.19 -1.18
N ALA A 20 -7.75 6.67 -2.30
CA ALA A 20 -7.16 6.49 -3.62
C ALA A 20 -6.57 7.82 -4.10
N VAL A 21 -5.29 7.82 -4.45
CA VAL A 21 -4.64 8.91 -5.18
C VAL A 21 -4.52 8.47 -6.63
N GLU A 22 -5.11 9.22 -7.55
CA GLU A 22 -5.08 8.93 -8.99
C GLU A 22 -4.43 10.10 -9.72
N ALA A 23 -3.37 9.85 -10.47
CA ALA A 23 -2.55 10.90 -11.08
C ALA A 23 -1.89 10.47 -12.38
N GLN A 24 -1.71 11.46 -13.28
CA GLN A 24 -0.78 11.33 -14.41
C GLN A 24 0.64 11.56 -13.89
N VAL A 25 1.56 10.72 -14.31
CA VAL A 25 2.94 10.69 -13.80
C VAL A 25 3.96 10.42 -14.90
N VAL A 26 5.20 10.72 -14.60
CA VAL A 26 6.38 10.24 -15.33
C VAL A 26 7.25 9.49 -14.34
N ASN A 27 7.53 8.22 -14.63
CA ASN A 27 8.43 7.42 -13.81
C ASN A 27 9.87 7.55 -14.30
N THR A 28 10.83 7.47 -13.39
CA THR A 28 12.26 7.47 -13.67
C THR A 28 12.92 6.31 -12.94
N PRO A 29 14.09 5.83 -13.43
CA PRO A 29 14.79 4.71 -12.78
C PRO A 29 15.25 5.01 -11.36
N TYR A 30 15.58 6.29 -11.07
CA TYR A 30 16.15 6.70 -9.79
C TYR A 30 15.99 8.20 -9.57
N SER A 31 15.83 8.63 -8.33
CA SER A 31 15.85 10.03 -7.91
C SER A 31 16.73 10.19 -6.67
N GLU A 32 17.88 10.84 -6.81
CA GLU A 32 18.80 11.11 -5.70
C GLU A 32 18.12 11.93 -4.59
N ALA A 33 17.39 12.98 -4.96
CA ALA A 33 16.69 13.83 -3.99
C ALA A 33 15.61 13.08 -3.22
N LEU A 34 14.89 12.12 -3.84
CA LEU A 34 13.94 11.26 -3.14
C LEU A 34 14.67 10.35 -2.15
N TRP A 35 15.80 9.79 -2.52
CA TRP A 35 16.60 8.92 -1.64
C TRP A 35 17.22 9.66 -0.48
N GLU A 36 17.54 10.95 -0.63
CA GLU A 36 17.93 11.81 0.50
C GLU A 36 16.78 11.91 1.53
N GLU A 37 15.53 12.12 1.09
CA GLU A 37 14.36 12.11 1.98
C GLU A 37 14.17 10.74 2.67
N ILE A 38 14.35 9.65 1.92
CA ILE A 38 14.25 8.29 2.47
C ILE A 38 15.31 8.06 3.56
N HIS A 39 16.56 8.43 3.32
CA HIS A 39 17.65 8.27 4.29
C HIS A 39 17.43 9.12 5.54
N MET A 40 16.90 10.34 5.41
CA MET A 40 16.55 11.16 6.56
C MET A 40 15.45 10.50 7.41
N LEU A 41 14.45 9.89 6.80
CA LEU A 41 13.41 9.16 7.50
C LEU A 41 13.97 7.90 8.19
N GLU A 42 14.84 7.16 7.51
CA GLU A 42 15.52 5.99 8.07
C GLU A 42 16.30 6.34 9.34
N GLU A 43 17.09 7.41 9.29
CA GLU A 43 17.88 7.86 10.45
C GLU A 43 16.99 8.22 11.63
N ARG A 44 15.91 8.97 11.39
CA ARG A 44 14.95 9.34 12.43
C ARG A 44 14.29 8.09 13.04
N PHE A 45 13.82 7.16 12.23
CA PHE A 45 13.14 5.95 12.71
C PHE A 45 14.07 5.03 13.52
N ARG A 46 15.35 4.95 13.15
CA ARG A 46 16.34 4.19 13.95
C ARG A 46 16.56 4.78 15.34
N GLN A 47 16.32 6.08 15.52
CA GLN A 47 16.39 6.74 16.83
C GLN A 47 15.11 6.56 17.64
N GLU A 48 13.95 6.50 16.99
CA GLU A 48 12.62 6.53 17.63
C GLU A 48 12.00 5.15 17.83
N LEU A 49 12.35 4.15 17.00
CA LEU A 49 11.68 2.85 16.94
C LEU A 49 12.64 1.68 17.14
N THR A 50 12.08 0.58 17.63
CA THR A 50 12.73 -0.74 17.65
C THR A 50 11.90 -1.76 16.86
N THR A 51 12.47 -2.89 16.50
CA THR A 51 11.74 -3.95 15.81
C THR A 51 10.59 -4.51 16.64
N GLU A 52 10.70 -4.47 17.96
CA GLU A 52 9.67 -4.91 18.90
C GLU A 52 8.49 -3.93 18.98
N SER A 53 8.74 -2.64 18.83
CA SER A 53 7.71 -1.59 18.92
C SER A 53 6.84 -1.48 17.65
N LEU A 54 7.24 -2.08 16.54
CA LEU A 54 6.53 -1.94 15.25
C LEU A 54 5.09 -2.44 15.31
N LYS A 55 4.85 -3.54 16.00
CA LYS A 55 3.50 -4.12 16.15
C LYS A 55 2.53 -3.20 16.90
N ASP A 56 3.04 -2.18 17.58
CA ASP A 56 2.25 -1.23 18.38
C ASP A 56 1.93 0.04 17.59
N LEU A 57 2.53 0.25 16.42
CA LEU A 57 2.16 1.35 15.52
C LEU A 57 0.71 1.16 15.05
N PRO A 58 -0.17 2.21 15.17
CA PRO A 58 -1.61 2.06 14.97
C PRO A 58 -2.01 1.40 13.65
N GLY A 59 -1.44 1.82 12.54
CA GLY A 59 -1.73 1.26 11.21
C GLY A 59 -1.30 -0.21 11.09
N ILE A 60 -0.13 -0.55 11.61
CA ILE A 60 0.39 -1.94 11.61
C ILE A 60 -0.44 -2.81 12.56
N ALA A 61 -0.68 -2.33 13.78
CA ALA A 61 -1.50 -3.06 14.76
C ALA A 61 -2.89 -3.37 14.22
N ALA A 62 -3.54 -2.39 13.60
CA ALA A 62 -4.87 -2.54 13.01
C ALA A 62 -4.88 -3.55 11.85
N THR A 63 -3.92 -3.47 10.94
CA THR A 63 -3.78 -4.41 9.82
C THR A 63 -3.58 -5.84 10.33
N ARG A 64 -2.73 -6.02 11.35
CA ARG A 64 -2.51 -7.33 11.98
C ARG A 64 -3.78 -7.89 12.65
N ARG A 65 -4.60 -7.03 13.27
CA ARG A 65 -5.90 -7.46 13.83
C ARG A 65 -6.86 -7.97 12.74
N VAL A 66 -6.94 -7.26 11.61
CA VAL A 66 -7.77 -7.68 10.47
C VAL A 66 -7.29 -9.02 9.91
N TYR A 67 -6.00 -9.22 9.74
CA TYR A 67 -5.46 -10.52 9.30
C TYR A 67 -5.90 -11.65 10.22
N LYS A 68 -5.74 -11.48 11.53
CA LYS A 68 -6.18 -12.47 12.52
C LYS A 68 -7.68 -12.74 12.47
N ALA A 69 -8.49 -11.68 12.32
CA ALA A 69 -9.95 -11.80 12.20
C ALA A 69 -10.36 -12.58 10.93
N CYS A 70 -9.56 -12.52 9.87
CA CYS A 70 -9.74 -13.28 8.64
C CYS A 70 -9.06 -14.67 8.65
N GLY A 71 -8.48 -15.07 9.79
CA GLY A 71 -7.80 -16.36 9.93
C GLY A 71 -6.39 -16.42 9.32
N LYS A 72 -5.76 -15.28 9.04
CA LYS A 72 -4.41 -15.19 8.47
C LYS A 72 -3.37 -14.89 9.55
N ASP A 73 -2.24 -15.58 9.53
CA ASP A 73 -1.12 -15.29 10.44
C ASP A 73 -0.35 -14.05 9.98
N PRO A 74 -0.44 -12.91 10.70
CA PRO A 74 0.26 -11.68 10.32
C PRO A 74 1.78 -11.74 10.52
N SER A 75 2.31 -12.73 11.21
CA SER A 75 3.75 -12.90 11.38
C SER A 75 4.37 -13.62 10.19
N ARG A 76 3.61 -14.53 9.58
CA ARG A 76 4.01 -15.24 8.36
C ARG A 76 3.77 -14.40 7.11
N TYR A 77 2.66 -13.65 7.07
CA TYR A 77 2.25 -12.81 5.94
C TYR A 77 2.30 -11.33 6.31
N ARG A 78 3.44 -10.86 6.79
CA ARG A 78 3.57 -9.49 7.32
C ARG A 78 3.06 -8.44 6.34
N PRO A 79 2.36 -7.41 6.85
CA PRO A 79 2.03 -6.21 6.06
C PRO A 79 3.28 -5.57 5.47
N ALA A 80 3.16 -5.00 4.26
CA ALA A 80 4.29 -4.41 3.54
C ALA A 80 4.95 -3.26 4.32
N SER A 81 4.16 -2.40 4.97
CA SER A 81 4.69 -1.32 5.82
C SER A 81 5.56 -1.85 6.95
N GLU A 82 5.11 -2.91 7.63
CA GLU A 82 5.89 -3.55 8.69
C GLU A 82 7.18 -4.18 8.15
N GLN A 83 7.12 -4.82 6.98
CA GLN A 83 8.30 -5.42 6.35
C GLN A 83 9.36 -4.37 6.01
N LEU A 84 8.95 -3.25 5.42
CA LEU A 84 9.84 -2.14 5.04
C LEU A 84 10.52 -1.52 6.26
N ILE A 85 9.73 -1.17 7.29
CA ILE A 85 10.26 -0.56 8.51
C ILE A 85 11.18 -1.54 9.26
N ARG A 86 10.78 -2.80 9.37
CA ARG A 86 11.61 -3.85 10.01
C ARG A 86 12.95 -4.01 9.30
N ARG A 87 12.94 -4.06 7.98
CA ARG A 87 14.16 -4.15 7.17
C ARG A 87 15.11 -2.99 7.47
N MET A 88 14.57 -1.78 7.48
CA MET A 88 15.31 -0.55 7.76
C MET A 88 15.89 -0.55 9.19
N LEU A 89 15.10 -0.94 10.21
CA LEU A 89 15.56 -1.00 11.60
C LEU A 89 16.60 -2.09 11.85
N GLN A 90 16.64 -3.12 11.01
CA GLN A 90 17.69 -4.14 11.03
C GLN A 90 18.99 -3.70 10.35
N GLY A 91 19.08 -2.46 9.91
CA GLY A 91 20.26 -1.92 9.22
C GLY A 91 20.44 -2.44 7.79
N LYS A 92 19.40 -3.01 7.19
CA LYS A 92 19.39 -3.47 5.80
C LYS A 92 18.93 -2.33 4.90
N GLU A 93 19.62 -2.13 3.79
CA GLU A 93 19.21 -1.14 2.79
C GLU A 93 17.83 -1.47 2.21
N LEU A 94 17.00 -0.44 2.02
CA LEU A 94 15.76 -0.55 1.25
C LEU A 94 16.11 -0.82 -0.22
N TYR A 95 15.24 -1.57 -0.91
CA TYR A 95 15.42 -1.81 -2.33
C TYR A 95 15.17 -0.52 -3.13
N GLN A 96 16.09 -0.22 -4.06
CA GLN A 96 15.91 0.81 -5.08
C GLN A 96 15.28 0.15 -6.30
N ILE A 97 14.03 0.48 -6.59
CA ILE A 97 13.31 -0.13 -7.72
C ILE A 97 13.18 0.88 -8.85
N ASP A 98 12.37 1.89 -8.66
CA ASP A 98 12.18 3.06 -9.50
C ASP A 98 11.53 4.19 -8.68
N THR A 99 11.46 5.38 -9.21
CA THR A 99 10.99 6.55 -8.47
C THR A 99 9.56 6.40 -7.94
N LEU A 100 8.64 5.82 -8.70
CA LEU A 100 7.25 5.65 -8.24
C LEU A 100 7.16 4.62 -7.11
N VAL A 101 7.82 3.47 -7.23
CA VAL A 101 7.86 2.46 -6.18
C VAL A 101 8.51 3.03 -4.92
N ASP A 102 9.64 3.71 -5.07
CA ASP A 102 10.40 4.27 -3.96
C ASP A 102 9.60 5.33 -3.20
N LEU A 103 8.87 6.22 -3.91
CA LEU A 103 8.02 7.22 -3.23
C LEU A 103 6.80 6.62 -2.54
N VAL A 104 6.20 5.57 -3.09
CA VAL A 104 5.11 4.83 -2.43
C VAL A 104 5.63 4.13 -1.17
N ASN A 105 6.81 3.53 -1.23
CA ASN A 105 7.46 2.93 -0.07
C ASN A 105 7.79 3.99 1.01
N LEU A 106 8.28 5.16 0.62
CA LEU A 106 8.50 6.28 1.56
C LEU A 106 7.21 6.67 2.29
N ALA A 107 6.11 6.83 1.57
CA ALA A 107 4.81 7.15 2.16
C ALA A 107 4.30 6.05 3.09
N SER A 108 4.49 4.78 2.72
CA SER A 108 4.14 3.62 3.54
C SER A 108 4.92 3.60 4.86
N ILE A 109 6.22 3.82 4.80
CA ILE A 109 7.09 3.89 5.98
C ILE A 109 6.70 5.07 6.88
N ALA A 110 6.55 6.26 6.31
CA ALA A 110 6.30 7.49 7.06
C ALA A 110 5.00 7.44 7.88
N PHE A 111 3.97 6.76 7.39
CA PHE A 111 2.65 6.70 8.03
C PHE A 111 2.32 5.34 8.66
N GLY A 112 3.08 4.30 8.36
CA GLY A 112 2.84 2.95 8.88
C GLY A 112 1.63 2.24 8.25
N TYR A 113 1.14 2.73 7.10
CA TYR A 113 0.09 2.07 6.33
C TYR A 113 0.67 1.22 5.22
N SER A 114 0.08 0.05 4.98
CA SER A 114 0.36 -0.70 3.77
C SER A 114 -0.34 -0.04 2.59
N ILE A 115 0.43 0.32 1.58
CA ILE A 115 -0.01 1.09 0.43
C ILE A 115 0.30 0.29 -0.83
N GLY A 116 -0.70 0.13 -1.70
CA GLY A 116 -0.52 -0.42 -3.03
C GLY A 116 -0.35 0.69 -4.06
N GLY A 117 0.60 0.51 -4.99
CA GLY A 117 0.77 1.39 -6.14
C GLY A 117 0.64 0.60 -7.44
N PHE A 118 -0.16 1.09 -8.38
CA PHE A 118 -0.56 0.35 -9.55
C PHE A 118 -0.46 1.19 -10.82
N ASP A 119 -0.14 0.53 -11.92
CA ASP A 119 -0.37 1.04 -13.26
C ASP A 119 -1.88 0.89 -13.58
N ALA A 120 -2.60 2.00 -13.53
CA ALA A 120 -4.06 1.99 -13.68
C ALA A 120 -4.52 1.55 -15.08
N ASP A 121 -3.68 1.72 -16.10
CA ASP A 121 -4.00 1.29 -17.46
C ASP A 121 -4.00 -0.25 -17.61
N LYS A 122 -3.49 -0.96 -16.60
CA LYS A 122 -3.51 -2.43 -16.55
C LYS A 122 -4.72 -3.01 -15.81
N PHE A 123 -5.55 -2.19 -15.18
CA PHE A 123 -6.78 -2.66 -14.59
C PHE A 123 -7.78 -3.08 -15.66
N VAL A 124 -8.56 -4.12 -15.36
CA VAL A 124 -9.67 -4.56 -16.21
C VAL A 124 -10.99 -4.10 -15.59
N GLY A 125 -11.72 -3.28 -16.34
CA GLY A 125 -12.95 -2.62 -15.86
C GLY A 125 -12.66 -1.28 -15.17
N ASP A 126 -13.68 -0.70 -14.57
CA ASP A 126 -13.68 0.64 -13.97
C ASP A 126 -13.86 0.63 -12.44
N THR A 127 -13.97 -0.57 -11.87
CA THR A 127 -14.30 -0.77 -10.46
C THR A 127 -13.29 -1.71 -9.80
N LEU A 128 -12.81 -1.30 -8.62
CA LEU A 128 -12.06 -2.15 -7.69
C LEU A 128 -12.95 -2.51 -6.50
N THR A 129 -12.95 -3.77 -6.11
CA THR A 129 -13.66 -4.24 -4.93
C THR A 129 -12.68 -4.74 -3.88
N LEU A 130 -12.73 -4.16 -2.68
CA LEU A 130 -11.97 -4.64 -1.52
C LEU A 130 -12.76 -5.74 -0.81
N GLY A 131 -12.23 -6.94 -0.81
CA GLY A 131 -12.81 -8.11 -0.16
C GLY A 131 -11.77 -8.93 0.57
N VAL A 132 -12.05 -10.20 0.82
CA VAL A 132 -11.14 -11.15 1.46
C VAL A 132 -10.78 -12.26 0.50
N GLY A 133 -9.49 -12.60 0.45
CA GLY A 133 -8.96 -13.65 -0.41
C GLY A 133 -9.54 -15.02 -0.07
N ARG A 134 -9.76 -15.86 -1.09
CA ARG A 134 -10.36 -17.19 -0.99
C ARG A 134 -9.32 -18.30 -1.11
N GLU A 135 -9.67 -19.47 -0.61
CA GLU A 135 -8.84 -20.66 -0.78
C GLU A 135 -8.66 -20.97 -2.27
N GLY A 136 -7.41 -21.20 -2.68
CA GLY A 136 -7.08 -21.53 -4.07
C GLY A 136 -7.21 -20.38 -5.06
N GLU A 137 -7.48 -19.15 -4.61
CA GLU A 137 -7.57 -17.99 -5.50
C GLU A 137 -6.21 -17.70 -6.14
N PRO A 138 -6.11 -17.66 -7.49
CA PRO A 138 -4.85 -17.41 -8.18
C PRO A 138 -4.32 -16.01 -7.88
N TYR A 139 -3.07 -15.93 -7.43
CA TYR A 139 -2.42 -14.65 -7.17
C TYR A 139 -0.91 -14.77 -7.29
N GLU A 140 -0.33 -14.02 -8.22
CA GLU A 140 1.12 -13.94 -8.41
C GLU A 140 1.65 -12.64 -7.79
N GLY A 141 2.28 -12.75 -6.62
CA GLY A 141 2.87 -11.59 -5.94
C GLY A 141 4.17 -11.14 -6.59
N ILE A 142 4.39 -9.82 -6.66
CA ILE A 142 5.61 -9.22 -7.23
C ILE A 142 6.85 -9.77 -6.52
N GLY A 143 7.72 -10.45 -7.30
CA GLY A 143 8.96 -11.02 -6.79
C GLY A 143 8.78 -12.20 -5.81
N ARG A 144 7.56 -12.74 -5.67
CA ARG A 144 7.22 -13.82 -4.73
C ARG A 144 6.69 -15.08 -5.41
N GLY A 145 6.31 -15.00 -6.69
CA GLY A 145 5.59 -16.07 -7.37
C GLY A 145 4.18 -16.24 -6.83
N MET A 146 3.66 -17.47 -6.90
CA MET A 146 2.29 -17.77 -6.42
C MET A 146 2.18 -17.59 -4.92
N LEU A 147 1.24 -16.74 -4.50
CA LEU A 147 0.98 -16.39 -3.11
C LEU A 147 -0.40 -16.90 -2.68
N ASN A 148 -0.47 -17.58 -1.53
CA ASN A 148 -1.75 -17.94 -0.93
C ASN A 148 -2.36 -16.71 -0.25
N ILE A 149 -3.37 -16.12 -0.89
CA ILE A 149 -4.06 -14.92 -0.39
C ILE A 149 -5.31 -15.23 0.43
N ALA A 150 -5.64 -16.51 0.68
CA ALA A 150 -6.77 -16.87 1.53
C ALA A 150 -6.69 -16.14 2.89
N GLY A 151 -7.73 -15.41 3.25
CA GLY A 151 -7.78 -14.63 4.49
C GLY A 151 -7.00 -13.29 4.45
N LEU A 152 -6.42 -12.90 3.33
CA LEU A 152 -5.88 -11.54 3.18
C LEU A 152 -6.95 -10.59 2.62
N PRO A 153 -7.05 -9.35 3.10
CA PRO A 153 -7.76 -8.31 2.37
C PRO A 153 -7.18 -8.19 0.96
N VAL A 154 -8.03 -8.13 -0.05
CA VAL A 154 -7.59 -8.07 -1.45
C VAL A 154 -8.47 -7.14 -2.26
N TYR A 155 -7.83 -6.26 -3.02
CA TYR A 155 -8.50 -5.51 -4.09
C TYR A 155 -8.57 -6.37 -5.35
N ARG A 156 -9.74 -6.38 -5.97
CA ARG A 156 -10.00 -7.09 -7.24
C ARG A 156 -10.54 -6.12 -8.27
N ASP A 157 -10.02 -6.22 -9.48
CA ASP A 157 -10.66 -5.70 -10.68
C ASP A 157 -11.58 -6.78 -11.30
N ALA A 158 -12.06 -6.56 -12.54
CA ALA A 158 -12.94 -7.52 -13.21
C ALA A 158 -12.25 -8.87 -13.52
N LEU A 159 -10.92 -8.93 -13.55
CA LEU A 159 -10.16 -10.14 -13.83
C LEU A 159 -9.80 -10.91 -12.56
N GLY A 160 -9.55 -10.24 -11.45
CA GLY A 160 -9.14 -10.89 -10.20
C GLY A 160 -8.33 -9.97 -9.29
N GLY A 161 -7.59 -10.56 -8.35
CA GLY A 161 -6.80 -9.83 -7.37
C GLY A 161 -5.72 -8.95 -8.01
N VAL A 162 -5.56 -7.74 -7.49
CA VAL A 162 -4.53 -6.79 -7.91
C VAL A 162 -3.60 -6.39 -6.77
N GLY A 163 -4.08 -6.33 -5.54
CA GLY A 163 -3.27 -5.90 -4.40
C GLY A 163 -3.78 -6.42 -3.06
N THR A 164 -2.83 -6.74 -2.17
CA THR A 164 -3.06 -7.07 -0.76
C THR A 164 -2.14 -6.22 0.11
N PRO A 165 -2.39 -6.06 1.42
CA PRO A 165 -1.46 -5.34 2.28
C PRO A 165 -0.08 -6.02 2.44
N THR A 166 0.05 -7.28 2.01
CA THR A 166 1.32 -8.02 2.05
C THR A 166 2.12 -7.87 0.76
N SER A 167 1.46 -7.92 -0.41
CA SER A 167 2.10 -7.85 -1.73
C SER A 167 1.08 -7.53 -2.82
N ASP A 168 1.48 -6.73 -3.80
CA ASP A 168 0.70 -6.45 -4.99
C ASP A 168 0.92 -7.53 -6.07
N HIS A 169 -0.03 -7.62 -7.02
CA HIS A 169 0.01 -8.60 -8.10
C HIS A 169 0.94 -8.14 -9.22
N GLU A 170 1.69 -9.09 -9.79
CA GLU A 170 2.62 -8.87 -10.89
C GLU A 170 1.96 -8.21 -12.13
N ARG A 171 0.70 -8.55 -12.41
CA ARG A 171 -0.04 -8.10 -13.60
C ARG A 171 -0.23 -6.58 -13.67
N THR A 172 -0.49 -5.94 -12.54
CA THR A 172 -0.84 -4.51 -12.45
C THR A 172 0.27 -3.64 -11.88
N LYS A 173 1.49 -4.18 -11.79
CA LYS A 173 2.63 -3.47 -11.22
C LYS A 173 3.00 -2.23 -12.00
N MET A 174 3.50 -1.24 -11.29
CA MET A 174 4.17 -0.08 -11.87
C MET A 174 5.43 -0.49 -12.61
N THR A 175 5.72 0.18 -13.73
CA THR A 175 6.96 0.04 -14.51
C THR A 175 7.46 1.42 -14.92
N LEU A 176 8.62 1.50 -15.57
CA LEU A 176 9.13 2.75 -16.11
C LEU A 176 8.21 3.35 -17.20
N ALA A 177 7.32 2.55 -17.79
CA ALA A 177 6.35 3.00 -18.78
C ALA A 177 5.03 3.50 -18.17
N THR A 178 4.84 3.37 -16.87
CA THR A 178 3.61 3.79 -16.19
C THR A 178 3.42 5.30 -16.28
N THR A 179 2.28 5.73 -16.80
CA THR A 179 1.89 7.13 -16.93
C THR A 179 0.61 7.47 -16.18
N HIS A 180 -0.19 6.47 -15.83
CA HIS A 180 -1.43 6.61 -15.07
C HIS A 180 -1.32 5.78 -13.79
N LEU A 181 -1.12 6.48 -12.67
CA LEU A 181 -0.89 5.87 -11.36
C LEU A 181 -2.17 5.88 -10.53
N VAL A 182 -2.45 4.77 -9.86
CA VAL A 182 -3.38 4.70 -8.73
C VAL A 182 -2.62 4.18 -7.51
N VAL A 183 -2.73 4.93 -6.41
CA VAL A 183 -2.18 4.53 -5.10
C VAL A 183 -3.32 4.33 -4.12
N LEU A 184 -3.37 3.17 -3.46
CA LEU A 184 -4.40 2.80 -2.50
C LEU A 184 -3.82 2.73 -1.09
N ILE A 185 -4.34 3.56 -0.19
CA ILE A 185 -3.95 3.64 1.21
C ILE A 185 -4.98 2.87 2.05
N ASN A 186 -4.50 1.99 2.93
CA ASN A 186 -5.36 1.11 3.72
C ASN A 186 -5.37 1.52 5.20
N GLY A 187 -6.37 2.28 5.62
CA GLY A 187 -6.57 2.72 7.00
C GLY A 187 -7.47 1.79 7.81
N TYR A 188 -6.95 0.62 8.21
CA TYR A 188 -7.67 -0.32 9.06
C TYR A 188 -7.83 0.16 10.50
N ASP A 189 -7.10 1.19 10.91
CA ASP A 189 -7.25 1.86 12.21
C ASP A 189 -8.43 2.84 12.26
N GLY A 190 -9.02 3.17 11.10
CA GLY A 190 -10.15 4.08 10.99
C GLY A 190 -9.79 5.56 11.16
N ASP A 191 -8.51 5.90 11.16
CA ASP A 191 -8.03 7.29 11.26
C ASP A 191 -8.10 7.99 9.90
N GLU A 192 -9.27 8.53 9.56
CA GLU A 192 -9.51 9.25 8.31
C GLU A 192 -8.57 10.46 8.15
N GLY A 193 -8.32 11.19 9.24
CA GLY A 193 -7.41 12.35 9.21
C GLY A 193 -5.99 11.96 8.82
N ARG A 194 -5.49 10.85 9.38
CA ARG A 194 -4.15 10.32 9.06
C ARG A 194 -4.10 9.73 7.64
N VAL A 195 -5.13 9.02 7.21
CA VAL A 195 -5.24 8.52 5.83
C VAL A 195 -5.23 9.68 4.82
N ALA A 196 -6.02 10.73 5.06
CA ALA A 196 -6.04 11.93 4.24
C ALA A 196 -4.69 12.66 4.23
N ALA A 197 -4.00 12.73 5.37
CA ALA A 197 -2.66 13.32 5.46
C ALA A 197 -1.63 12.50 4.64
N ASN A 198 -1.73 11.18 4.67
CA ASN A 198 -0.88 10.31 3.84
C ASN A 198 -1.14 10.53 2.35
N ALA A 199 -2.40 10.66 1.94
CA ALA A 199 -2.75 10.96 0.55
C ALA A 199 -2.16 12.30 0.09
N ARG A 200 -2.23 13.35 0.90
CA ARG A 200 -1.60 14.65 0.61
C ARG A 200 -0.08 14.53 0.52
N PHE A 201 0.53 13.76 1.40
CA PHE A 201 1.97 13.49 1.34
C PHE A 201 2.38 12.82 0.03
N ILE A 202 1.62 11.83 -0.44
CA ILE A 202 1.84 11.19 -1.75
C ILE A 202 1.69 12.21 -2.88
N GLN A 203 0.66 13.06 -2.86
CA GLN A 203 0.49 14.09 -3.88
C GLN A 203 1.70 15.04 -3.93
N ASP A 204 2.24 15.43 -2.79
CA ASP A 204 3.43 16.28 -2.73
C ASP A 204 4.68 15.58 -3.28
N LEU A 205 4.86 14.30 -2.98
CA LEU A 205 5.95 13.50 -3.56
C LEU A 205 5.81 13.36 -5.08
N LEU A 206 4.60 13.17 -5.58
CA LEU A 206 4.33 13.11 -7.03
C LEU A 206 4.67 14.43 -7.72
N ARG A 207 4.35 15.57 -7.11
CA ARG A 207 4.71 16.89 -7.63
C ARG A 207 6.21 17.09 -7.68
N LYS A 208 6.92 16.65 -6.65
CA LYS A 208 8.39 16.79 -6.56
C LYS A 208 9.13 15.88 -7.53
N TYR A 209 8.71 14.64 -7.68
CA TYR A 209 9.54 13.58 -8.28
C TYR A 209 8.96 12.89 -9.51
N ALA A 210 7.69 13.09 -9.83
CA ALA A 210 7.00 12.37 -10.91
C ALA A 210 6.38 13.29 -11.97
N LYS A 211 6.79 14.54 -12.05
CA LYS A 211 6.27 15.55 -13.00
C LYS A 211 4.74 15.58 -13.05
N SER A 212 4.10 15.46 -11.89
CA SER A 212 2.65 15.38 -11.72
C SER A 212 2.12 16.65 -11.07
N ASP A 213 0.83 16.95 -11.30
CA ASP A 213 0.09 17.98 -10.57
C ASP A 213 -0.39 17.46 -9.17
N GLY A 214 -0.12 16.19 -8.88
CA GLY A 214 -0.54 15.49 -7.65
C GLY A 214 -1.86 14.74 -7.79
N GLY A 215 -2.58 14.92 -8.89
CA GLY A 215 -3.82 14.22 -9.19
C GLY A 215 -4.95 14.51 -8.20
N THR A 216 -5.86 13.55 -8.07
CA THR A 216 -7.06 13.62 -7.24
C THR A 216 -7.01 12.60 -6.11
N VAL A 217 -7.70 12.91 -4.99
CA VAL A 217 -7.87 12.01 -3.85
C VAL A 217 -9.34 11.69 -3.68
N THR A 218 -9.65 10.41 -3.53
CA THR A 218 -10.97 9.92 -3.17
C THR A 218 -10.87 9.11 -1.89
N LEU A 219 -11.60 9.51 -0.84
CA LEU A 219 -11.76 8.69 0.37
C LEU A 219 -12.91 7.69 0.14
N TYR A 220 -12.77 6.50 0.67
CA TYR A 220 -13.80 5.46 0.56
C TYR A 220 -13.88 4.61 1.84
N HIS A 221 -15.08 4.16 2.14
CA HIS A 221 -15.43 3.33 3.29
C HIS A 221 -16.68 2.49 2.99
N PHE A 222 -17.09 1.65 3.93
CA PHE A 222 -18.36 0.93 3.82
C PHE A 222 -19.48 1.73 4.57
N PRO A 223 -20.73 1.83 4.02
CA PRO A 223 -21.08 1.55 2.62
C PRO A 223 -20.41 2.56 1.69
N SER A 224 -20.07 2.12 0.49
CA SER A 224 -19.38 2.95 -0.52
C SER A 224 -20.36 3.68 -1.44
#